data_e351a6f4da8aff28f52ed422410e8d5c
#
_entry.id   e351a6f4da8aff28f52ed422410e8d5c
#
_cell.length_a   1.000
_cell.length_b   1.000
_cell.length_c   1.000
_cell.angle_alpha   90.00
_cell.angle_beta   90.00
_cell.angle_gamma   90.00
#
_symmetry.space_group_name_H-M   'P 1'
#
loop_
_entity.id
_entity.type
_entity.pdbx_description
1 polymer ?
#
loop_
_entity_poly.entity_id
_entity_poly.type
_entity_poly.pdbx_seq_one_letter_code
_entity_poly.pdbx_strand_id
1 'polypeptide(L)'
;MPDAQLGDKDLDDEYITDAWLVDQHVGNVLFSWGDNYAGCLGDGTTTDRSSPVQVGTLVNWKQVSAGYQYSVAIKNDGTLWSWGWNFFGQLGHGDTANRGSPVQVGSDSNWKQISIGYRTSLAIKTNGTLWGWGENDGGALGLGDTANRSNPVQVGTETNWKSVFSSGYYAWAIKNDGTLWSLGGFNNQGQLAQGDTTFRSSPVQVGSLTNWRHISEGMAIKTDGTLWAWGANSQGQLGLGDTVDRSSPVQVGTLTNWKNISAYGSTCQAIKTDGTLWAWGANSQGQLGLGDRTNRSSPVQVGTLSNWKQVGIGVQFTMAIKNDGTLWAWGGGFINNGQLGLGNTVNYSSPVQVGSLTNWKQVAGGDSHTLAITYREI
;
A
#
# COMPACT_ATOMS: atom_id res chain seq x y z
N MET A 1 52.67 21.52 53.60
CA MET A 1 51.56 22.43 53.87
C MET A 1 51.42 23.36 52.71
N PRO A 2 50.26 23.59 52.16
CA PRO A 2 49.01 22.89 52.20
C PRO A 2 48.63 22.26 50.85
N ASP A 3 47.66 21.37 50.93
CA ASP A 3 46.94 20.67 49.85
C ASP A 3 46.43 21.61 48.78
N ALA A 4 46.72 21.35 47.51
CA ALA A 4 45.98 21.84 46.40
C ALA A 4 45.06 20.71 45.90
N GLN A 5 43.78 20.76 46.25
CA GLN A 5 42.71 19.96 45.66
C GLN A 5 42.67 20.27 44.16
N LEU A 6 42.94 19.28 43.34
CA LEU A 6 42.56 19.26 41.94
C LEU A 6 41.05 19.03 41.90
N GLY A 7 40.35 20.10 41.55
CA GLY A 7 38.93 20.05 41.27
C GLY A 7 38.62 19.07 40.16
N ASP A 8 37.67 18.21 40.44
CA ASP A 8 36.91 17.46 39.41
C ASP A 8 36.42 18.46 38.36
N LYS A 9 37.01 18.41 37.18
CA LYS A 9 36.38 18.91 35.99
C LYS A 9 35.47 17.81 35.53
N ASP A 10 34.19 18.01 35.74
CA ASP A 10 33.14 17.37 34.99
C ASP A 10 33.54 17.32 33.52
N LEU A 11 33.84 16.12 33.04
CA LEU A 11 33.84 15.86 31.62
C LEU A 11 32.38 15.92 31.24
N ASP A 12 31.96 17.09 30.76
CA ASP A 12 30.72 17.24 30.07
C ASP A 12 30.62 16.14 29.03
N ASP A 13 29.65 15.22 29.23
CA ASP A 13 29.10 14.31 28.25
C ASP A 13 28.42 15.15 27.14
N GLU A 14 29.20 15.96 26.45
CA GLU A 14 28.75 16.75 25.34
C GLU A 14 29.18 16.09 24.03
N TYR A 15 28.14 15.58 23.31
CA TYR A 15 28.19 15.28 21.90
C TYR A 15 28.94 14.01 21.45
N ILE A 16 28.56 12.87 21.96
CA ILE A 16 28.36 11.77 21.03
C ILE A 16 26.94 11.99 20.50
N THR A 17 26.82 12.81 19.49
CA THR A 17 25.54 13.01 18.82
C THR A 17 25.12 11.66 18.26
N ASP A 18 23.95 11.20 18.67
CA ASP A 18 23.23 10.04 18.09
C ASP A 18 23.16 10.09 16.55
N ALA A 19 23.47 11.23 15.94
CA ALA A 19 23.62 11.41 14.49
C ALA A 19 24.72 10.52 13.88
N TRP A 20 25.79 10.19 14.61
CA TRP A 20 26.87 9.32 14.12
C TRP A 20 26.54 7.83 14.24
N LEU A 21 25.69 7.45 15.20
CA LEU A 21 25.24 6.08 15.36
C LEU A 21 24.02 5.75 14.48
N VAL A 22 23.26 6.77 14.04
CA VAL A 22 22.06 6.57 13.20
C VAL A 22 22.40 6.36 11.73
N ASP A 23 23.56 6.77 11.24
CA ASP A 23 23.85 6.80 9.79
C ASP A 23 24.78 5.65 9.30
N GLN A 24 25.27 4.79 10.16
CA GLN A 24 26.25 3.76 9.72
C GLN A 24 25.70 2.35 9.50
N HIS A 25 24.44 2.02 9.88
CA HIS A 25 24.10 0.59 10.00
C HIS A 25 22.75 0.12 9.45
N VAL A 26 21.91 0.97 8.85
CA VAL A 26 20.57 0.51 8.41
C VAL A 26 20.26 0.94 6.99
N GLY A 27 20.69 0.18 6.02
CA GLY A 27 20.19 0.27 4.65
C GLY A 27 18.88 -0.50 4.51
N ASN A 28 17.78 0.16 4.13
CA ASN A 28 16.54 -0.54 3.77
C ASN A 28 16.74 -1.29 2.46
N VAL A 29 16.58 -2.61 2.48
CA VAL A 29 16.75 -3.50 1.32
C VAL A 29 15.38 -3.89 0.77
N LEU A 30 15.26 -3.95 -0.55
CA LEU A 30 14.05 -4.35 -1.24
C LEU A 30 14.14 -5.85 -1.61
N PHE A 31 13.05 -6.57 -1.35
CA PHE A 31 12.80 -7.94 -1.78
C PHE A 31 11.54 -8.01 -2.62
N SER A 32 11.48 -8.97 -3.54
CA SER A 32 10.32 -9.27 -4.37
C SER A 32 10.15 -10.77 -4.59
N TRP A 33 8.93 -11.21 -4.87
CA TRP A 33 8.60 -12.60 -5.23
C TRP A 33 7.20 -12.70 -5.83
N GLY A 34 6.87 -13.84 -6.42
CA GLY A 34 5.64 -14.11 -7.14
C GLY A 34 5.85 -14.16 -8.64
N ASP A 35 4.82 -13.80 -9.39
CA ASP A 35 4.83 -13.70 -10.86
C ASP A 35 5.84 -12.64 -11.33
N ASN A 36 6.56 -12.96 -12.42
CA ASN A 36 7.56 -12.07 -13.02
C ASN A 36 7.44 -11.94 -14.55
N TYR A 37 6.28 -12.22 -15.12
CA TYR A 37 6.06 -12.23 -16.57
C TYR A 37 6.61 -11.00 -17.30
N ALA A 38 6.44 -9.80 -16.72
CA ALA A 38 6.88 -8.54 -17.33
C ALA A 38 8.15 -7.95 -16.67
N GLY A 39 8.85 -8.70 -15.81
CA GLY A 39 9.98 -8.20 -15.03
C GLY A 39 9.56 -7.39 -13.80
N CYS A 40 8.34 -7.57 -13.30
CA CYS A 40 7.79 -6.79 -12.19
C CYS A 40 8.49 -7.06 -10.85
N LEU A 41 9.29 -8.13 -10.72
CA LEU A 41 10.13 -8.39 -9.56
C LEU A 41 11.39 -7.50 -9.54
N GLY A 42 11.82 -6.97 -10.70
CA GLY A 42 12.97 -6.07 -10.77
C GLY A 42 14.33 -6.76 -10.60
N ASP A 43 14.40 -8.09 -10.64
CA ASP A 43 15.63 -8.88 -10.50
C ASP A 43 16.44 -9.02 -11.81
N GLY A 44 16.03 -8.33 -12.87
CA GLY A 44 16.64 -8.38 -14.21
C GLY A 44 16.22 -9.60 -15.03
N THR A 45 15.29 -10.41 -14.55
CA THR A 45 14.76 -11.60 -15.22
C THR A 45 13.25 -11.50 -15.46
N THR A 46 12.66 -12.51 -16.06
CA THR A 46 11.21 -12.71 -16.18
C THR A 46 10.79 -14.04 -15.56
N THR A 47 11.60 -14.58 -14.66
CA THR A 47 11.35 -15.87 -13.99
C THR A 47 10.64 -15.64 -12.66
N ASP A 48 9.54 -16.36 -12.42
CA ASP A 48 8.79 -16.33 -11.18
C ASP A 48 9.64 -16.76 -9.98
N ARG A 49 9.35 -16.22 -8.81
CA ARG A 49 10.06 -16.55 -7.58
C ARG A 49 9.07 -16.97 -6.49
N SER A 50 9.21 -18.18 -5.99
CA SER A 50 8.37 -18.68 -4.88
C SER A 50 8.91 -18.33 -3.48
N SER A 51 10.08 -17.68 -3.41
CA SER A 51 10.71 -17.21 -2.17
C SER A 51 11.20 -15.78 -2.34
N PRO A 52 11.32 -14.98 -1.27
CA PRO A 52 11.86 -13.64 -1.34
C PRO A 52 13.26 -13.58 -1.97
N VAL A 53 13.44 -12.75 -3.00
CA VAL A 53 14.72 -12.46 -3.67
C VAL A 53 15.03 -10.99 -3.54
N GLN A 54 16.26 -10.63 -3.19
CA GLN A 54 16.69 -9.24 -3.11
C GLN A 54 16.73 -8.60 -4.51
N VAL A 55 16.16 -7.38 -4.63
CA VAL A 55 16.12 -6.60 -5.85
C VAL A 55 17.39 -5.77 -5.99
N GLY A 56 18.34 -6.26 -6.80
CA GLY A 56 19.60 -5.58 -7.06
C GLY A 56 20.41 -5.30 -5.79
N THR A 57 21.28 -4.29 -5.85
CA THR A 57 22.17 -3.88 -4.76
C THR A 57 21.79 -2.52 -4.14
N LEU A 58 20.77 -1.86 -4.70
CA LEU A 58 20.31 -0.55 -4.20
C LEU A 58 19.68 -0.69 -2.81
N VAL A 59 20.00 0.26 -1.95
CA VAL A 59 19.50 0.36 -0.58
C VAL A 59 18.74 1.68 -0.36
N ASN A 60 18.27 1.90 0.85
CA ASN A 60 17.57 3.12 1.27
C ASN A 60 16.16 3.26 0.65
N TRP A 61 15.50 2.15 0.42
CA TRP A 61 14.10 2.14 0.02
C TRP A 61 13.18 2.57 1.17
N LYS A 62 12.32 3.55 0.91
CA LYS A 62 11.42 4.17 1.88
C LYS A 62 10.01 3.62 1.81
N GLN A 63 9.50 3.47 0.58
CA GLN A 63 8.14 3.02 0.31
C GLN A 63 8.12 2.20 -0.96
N VAL A 64 7.28 1.16 -0.99
CA VAL A 64 6.97 0.35 -2.16
C VAL A 64 5.47 0.28 -2.37
N SER A 65 5.06 0.13 -3.62
CA SER A 65 3.69 -0.15 -4.03
C SER A 65 3.72 -1.11 -5.23
N ALA A 66 2.84 -2.09 -5.25
CA ALA A 66 2.75 -3.12 -6.28
C ALA A 66 1.39 -3.02 -6.99
N GLY A 67 1.40 -3.06 -8.31
CA GLY A 67 0.22 -2.99 -9.18
C GLY A 67 0.02 -4.26 -10.00
N TYR A 68 -0.62 -4.12 -11.18
CA TYR A 68 -0.74 -5.23 -12.11
C TYR A 68 0.55 -5.36 -12.91
N GLN A 69 1.38 -6.35 -12.55
CA GLN A 69 2.66 -6.67 -13.21
C GLN A 69 3.66 -5.49 -13.31
N TYR A 70 3.55 -4.51 -12.43
CA TYR A 70 4.54 -3.44 -12.30
C TYR A 70 4.70 -3.01 -10.85
N SER A 71 5.80 -2.38 -10.58
CA SER A 71 6.26 -2.00 -9.26
C SER A 71 6.79 -0.58 -9.24
N VAL A 72 6.52 0.15 -8.18
CA VAL A 72 7.02 1.51 -7.97
C VAL A 72 7.55 1.64 -6.55
N ALA A 73 8.63 2.40 -6.38
CA ALA A 73 9.24 2.63 -5.08
C ALA A 73 9.76 4.07 -4.93
N ILE A 74 9.80 4.56 -3.71
CA ILE A 74 10.43 5.81 -3.32
C ILE A 74 11.62 5.49 -2.41
N LYS A 75 12.76 6.14 -2.64
CA LYS A 75 13.93 6.09 -1.76
C LYS A 75 13.88 7.16 -0.67
N ASN A 76 14.76 7.05 0.33
CA ASN A 76 14.87 8.03 1.42
C ASN A 76 15.26 9.43 0.93
N ASP A 77 15.99 9.53 -0.19
CA ASP A 77 16.35 10.79 -0.86
C ASP A 77 15.18 11.42 -1.63
N GLY A 78 14.00 10.80 -1.62
CA GLY A 78 12.82 11.27 -2.30
C GLY A 78 12.78 10.99 -3.80
N THR A 79 13.71 10.22 -4.36
CA THR A 79 13.68 9.80 -5.77
C THR A 79 12.64 8.70 -5.98
N LEU A 80 11.97 8.72 -7.15
CA LEU A 80 10.96 7.75 -7.57
C LEU A 80 11.57 6.76 -8.56
N TRP A 81 11.23 5.48 -8.41
CA TRP A 81 11.75 4.38 -9.21
C TRP A 81 10.61 3.45 -9.63
N SER A 82 10.64 2.93 -10.86
CA SER A 82 9.61 2.02 -11.38
C SER A 82 10.20 0.94 -12.27
N TRP A 83 9.51 -0.21 -12.37
CA TRP A 83 9.89 -1.35 -13.22
C TRP A 83 8.69 -2.27 -13.44
N GLY A 84 8.81 -3.20 -14.39
CA GLY A 84 7.78 -4.14 -14.80
C GLY A 84 7.11 -3.72 -16.11
N TRP A 85 5.84 -4.03 -16.22
CA TRP A 85 4.99 -3.78 -17.38
C TRP A 85 4.70 -2.29 -17.60
N ASN A 86 4.67 -1.83 -18.88
CA ASN A 86 4.58 -0.41 -19.21
C ASN A 86 3.70 -0.07 -20.44
N PHE A 87 2.81 -0.94 -20.84
CA PHE A 87 2.04 -0.74 -22.08
C PHE A 87 1.23 0.56 -22.12
N PHE A 88 0.77 1.06 -20.97
CA PHE A 88 0.00 2.31 -20.82
C PHE A 88 0.86 3.50 -20.35
N GLY A 89 2.17 3.33 -20.25
CA GLY A 89 3.05 4.36 -19.69
C GLY A 89 3.06 4.45 -18.17
N GLN A 90 2.55 3.43 -17.47
CA GLN A 90 2.39 3.42 -16.00
C GLN A 90 3.71 3.46 -15.22
N LEU A 91 4.85 3.25 -15.87
CA LEU A 91 6.18 3.43 -15.29
C LEU A 91 6.62 4.91 -15.24
N GLY A 92 6.04 5.80 -16.06
CA GLY A 92 6.32 7.23 -16.02
C GLY A 92 7.62 7.68 -16.69
N HIS A 93 8.18 6.89 -17.64
CA HIS A 93 9.45 7.19 -18.32
C HIS A 93 9.32 7.93 -19.65
N GLY A 94 8.12 8.33 -20.05
CA GLY A 94 7.85 8.97 -21.34
C GLY A 94 7.69 8.02 -22.52
N ASP A 95 7.75 6.72 -22.27
CA ASP A 95 7.59 5.65 -23.27
C ASP A 95 6.66 4.55 -22.75
N THR A 96 6.53 3.45 -23.50
CA THR A 96 5.73 2.27 -23.16
C THR A 96 6.56 0.98 -23.09
N ALA A 97 7.88 1.10 -22.95
CA ALA A 97 8.76 -0.07 -22.87
C ALA A 97 8.81 -0.64 -21.45
N ASN A 98 8.73 -1.96 -21.31
CA ASN A 98 8.90 -2.66 -20.04
C ASN A 98 10.31 -2.47 -19.47
N ARG A 99 10.45 -2.56 -18.17
CA ARG A 99 11.73 -2.47 -17.43
C ARG A 99 11.87 -3.67 -16.49
N GLY A 100 12.86 -4.52 -16.70
CA GLY A 100 13.11 -5.70 -15.86
C GLY A 100 13.90 -5.39 -14.57
N SER A 101 14.30 -4.14 -14.36
CA SER A 101 15.03 -3.69 -13.16
C SER A 101 14.59 -2.28 -12.79
N PRO A 102 14.75 -1.85 -11.53
CA PRO A 102 14.40 -0.50 -11.10
C PRO A 102 15.12 0.58 -11.91
N VAL A 103 14.34 1.51 -12.49
CA VAL A 103 14.83 2.69 -13.22
C VAL A 103 14.25 3.94 -12.56
N GLN A 104 15.05 4.99 -12.38
CA GLN A 104 14.60 6.24 -11.80
C GLN A 104 13.67 6.99 -12.75
N VAL A 105 12.55 7.47 -12.25
CA VAL A 105 11.55 8.27 -12.96
C VAL A 105 11.93 9.74 -12.88
N GLY A 106 12.39 10.31 -14.00
CA GLY A 106 12.82 11.71 -14.05
C GLY A 106 13.99 12.01 -13.11
N SER A 107 14.15 13.28 -12.74
CA SER A 107 15.22 13.77 -11.85
C SER A 107 14.71 14.32 -10.52
N ASP A 108 13.41 14.33 -10.28
CA ASP A 108 12.82 14.86 -9.05
C ASP A 108 13.18 14.01 -7.83
N SER A 109 13.48 14.70 -6.71
CA SER A 109 13.84 14.07 -5.43
C SER A 109 12.93 14.52 -4.28
N ASN A 110 11.68 14.87 -4.59
CA ASN A 110 10.71 15.37 -3.62
C ASN A 110 9.42 14.53 -3.56
N TRP A 111 9.47 13.28 -4.01
CA TRP A 111 8.35 12.36 -3.91
C TRP A 111 8.15 11.91 -2.45
N LYS A 112 6.91 12.07 -1.95
CA LYS A 112 6.54 11.80 -0.55
C LYS A 112 5.79 10.49 -0.39
N GLN A 113 4.83 10.24 -1.29
CA GLN A 113 3.96 9.06 -1.27
C GLN A 113 3.67 8.59 -2.67
N ILE A 114 3.57 7.27 -2.85
CA ILE A 114 3.10 6.61 -4.06
C ILE A 114 1.96 5.65 -3.72
N SER A 115 0.96 5.57 -4.59
CA SER A 115 -0.07 4.55 -4.59
C SER A 115 -0.35 4.16 -6.03
N ILE A 116 -0.21 2.88 -6.34
CA ILE A 116 -0.49 2.36 -7.68
C ILE A 116 -1.62 1.36 -7.62
N GLY A 117 -2.45 1.40 -8.65
CA GLY A 117 -3.54 0.45 -8.85
C GLY A 117 -3.23 -0.50 -10.00
N TYR A 118 -4.27 -0.94 -10.70
CA TYR A 118 -4.17 -1.92 -11.77
C TYR A 118 -3.17 -1.48 -12.86
N ARG A 119 -3.32 -0.25 -13.42
CA ARG A 119 -2.43 0.31 -14.47
C ARG A 119 -2.23 1.82 -14.31
N THR A 120 -2.62 2.36 -13.16
CA THR A 120 -2.62 3.78 -12.86
C THR A 120 -1.68 4.06 -11.70
N SER A 121 -0.83 5.04 -11.85
CA SER A 121 0.10 5.51 -10.84
C SER A 121 -0.29 6.90 -10.36
N LEU A 122 -0.45 7.07 -9.04
CA LEU A 122 -0.71 8.36 -8.39
C LEU A 122 0.33 8.61 -7.31
N ALA A 123 0.85 9.82 -7.23
CA ALA A 123 1.86 10.17 -6.22
C ALA A 123 1.64 11.59 -5.67
N ILE A 124 2.13 11.81 -4.44
CA ILE A 124 2.14 13.13 -3.80
C ILE A 124 3.60 13.54 -3.58
N LYS A 125 3.92 14.78 -3.93
CA LYS A 125 5.21 15.41 -3.62
C LYS A 125 5.20 16.07 -2.24
N THR A 126 6.38 16.39 -1.71
CA THR A 126 6.55 17.01 -0.38
C THR A 126 5.89 18.39 -0.26
N ASN A 127 5.70 19.08 -1.40
CA ASN A 127 4.97 20.34 -1.47
C ASN A 127 3.42 20.16 -1.49
N GLY A 128 2.93 18.93 -1.34
CA GLY A 128 1.51 18.62 -1.28
C GLY A 128 0.79 18.58 -2.64
N THR A 129 1.50 18.61 -3.77
CA THR A 129 0.90 18.46 -5.10
C THR A 129 0.63 16.97 -5.41
N LEU A 130 -0.50 16.70 -6.09
CA LEU A 130 -0.89 15.35 -6.56
C LEU A 130 -0.48 15.20 -8.03
N TRP A 131 0.02 14.03 -8.41
CA TRP A 131 0.49 13.69 -9.74
C TRP A 131 -0.07 12.35 -10.18
N GLY A 132 -0.37 12.19 -11.50
CA GLY A 132 -0.92 10.97 -12.07
C GLY A 132 -0.29 10.62 -13.41
N TRP A 133 -0.13 9.31 -13.69
CA TRP A 133 0.32 8.76 -14.97
C TRP A 133 -0.11 7.30 -15.14
N GLY A 134 0.03 6.76 -16.35
CA GLY A 134 -0.45 5.44 -16.75
C GLY A 134 -1.76 5.51 -17.51
N GLU A 135 -2.56 4.46 -17.40
CA GLU A 135 -3.90 4.34 -17.98
C GLU A 135 -4.84 5.39 -17.38
N ASN A 136 -5.68 6.01 -18.24
CA ASN A 136 -6.63 7.04 -17.85
C ASN A 136 -8.07 6.75 -18.32
N ASP A 137 -8.40 5.50 -18.52
CA ASP A 137 -9.76 5.11 -18.85
C ASP A 137 -10.74 5.58 -17.76
N GLY A 138 -11.82 6.25 -18.18
CA GLY A 138 -12.78 6.84 -17.24
C GLY A 138 -12.25 8.03 -16.44
N GLY A 139 -11.04 8.55 -16.71
CA GLY A 139 -10.49 9.70 -16.00
C GLY A 139 -9.80 9.34 -14.67
N ALA A 140 -9.27 8.12 -14.54
CA ALA A 140 -8.64 7.62 -13.31
C ALA A 140 -7.45 8.45 -12.83
N LEU A 141 -6.82 9.24 -13.71
CA LEU A 141 -5.72 10.15 -13.36
C LEU A 141 -6.18 11.48 -12.75
N GLY A 142 -7.48 11.83 -12.87
CA GLY A 142 -8.01 13.08 -12.34
C GLY A 142 -7.64 14.34 -13.12
N LEU A 143 -7.21 14.21 -14.38
CA LEU A 143 -6.67 15.31 -15.20
C LEU A 143 -7.75 16.07 -15.98
N GLY A 144 -9.03 15.72 -15.83
CA GLY A 144 -10.15 16.31 -16.55
C GLY A 144 -10.39 15.71 -17.93
N ASP A 145 -9.62 14.73 -18.34
CA ASP A 145 -9.73 14.02 -19.61
C ASP A 145 -9.56 12.49 -19.41
N THR A 146 -9.48 11.73 -20.51
CA THR A 146 -9.32 10.26 -20.49
C THR A 146 -8.08 9.80 -21.27
N ALA A 147 -7.13 10.69 -21.57
CA ALA A 147 -5.93 10.33 -22.30
C ALA A 147 -4.85 9.75 -21.36
N ASN A 148 -4.24 8.63 -21.75
CA ASN A 148 -3.14 8.02 -21.03
C ASN A 148 -1.94 8.97 -20.93
N ARG A 149 -1.14 8.83 -19.90
CA ARG A 149 0.07 9.64 -19.66
C ARG A 149 1.27 8.72 -19.42
N SER A 150 2.29 8.85 -20.23
CA SER A 150 3.55 8.12 -20.06
C SER A 150 4.58 8.85 -19.18
N ASN A 151 4.28 10.06 -18.73
CA ASN A 151 5.05 10.84 -17.76
C ASN A 151 4.14 11.29 -16.62
N PRO A 152 4.68 11.51 -15.41
CA PRO A 152 3.94 12.15 -14.33
C PRO A 152 3.39 13.53 -14.74
N VAL A 153 2.07 13.74 -14.57
CA VAL A 153 1.37 15.02 -14.83
C VAL A 153 0.69 15.47 -13.54
N GLN A 154 0.80 16.75 -13.21
CA GLN A 154 0.17 17.29 -12.01
C GLN A 154 -1.35 17.33 -12.16
N VAL A 155 -2.06 16.87 -11.14
CA VAL A 155 -3.52 16.89 -11.03
C VAL A 155 -3.96 18.20 -10.39
N GLY A 156 -4.56 19.07 -11.20
CA GLY A 156 -4.98 20.41 -10.74
C GLY A 156 -3.82 21.27 -10.25
N THR A 157 -4.14 22.30 -9.45
CA THR A 157 -3.16 23.27 -8.94
C THR A 157 -3.01 23.25 -7.42
N GLU A 158 -3.72 22.37 -6.72
CA GLU A 158 -3.76 22.32 -5.27
C GLU A 158 -2.48 21.73 -4.67
N THR A 159 -2.11 22.23 -3.50
CA THR A 159 -0.86 21.90 -2.80
C THR A 159 -1.08 21.37 -1.38
N ASN A 160 -2.28 20.87 -1.09
CA ASN A 160 -2.66 20.44 0.27
C ASN A 160 -3.05 18.96 0.35
N TRP A 161 -2.67 18.14 -0.64
CA TRP A 161 -2.90 16.72 -0.61
C TRP A 161 -2.03 16.03 0.45
N LYS A 162 -2.66 15.25 1.33
CA LYS A 162 -2.02 14.54 2.44
C LYS A 162 -1.72 13.08 2.11
N SER A 163 -2.70 12.38 1.53
CA SER A 163 -2.60 10.97 1.16
C SER A 163 -3.47 10.65 -0.06
N VAL A 164 -3.06 9.64 -0.83
CA VAL A 164 -3.78 9.13 -2.00
C VAL A 164 -3.80 7.61 -1.98
N PHE A 165 -4.88 7.02 -2.48
CA PHE A 165 -5.03 5.59 -2.75
C PHE A 165 -5.59 5.38 -4.15
N SER A 166 -4.94 4.55 -4.98
CA SER A 166 -5.36 4.16 -6.32
C SER A 166 -5.75 2.69 -6.36
N SER A 167 -6.92 2.37 -6.91
CA SER A 167 -7.30 0.99 -7.25
C SER A 167 -7.04 0.66 -8.74
N GLY A 168 -6.76 1.68 -9.54
CA GLY A 168 -6.50 1.56 -10.98
C GLY A 168 -7.57 2.18 -11.86
N TYR A 169 -8.83 2.05 -11.53
CA TYR A 169 -9.95 2.67 -12.29
C TYR A 169 -10.54 3.87 -11.59
N TYR A 170 -10.30 4.00 -10.32
CA TYR A 170 -10.74 5.10 -9.46
C TYR A 170 -9.74 5.28 -8.31
N ALA A 171 -9.79 6.44 -7.72
CA ALA A 171 -8.90 6.78 -6.62
C ALA A 171 -9.61 7.64 -5.58
N TRP A 172 -9.04 7.66 -4.38
CA TRP A 172 -9.43 8.56 -3.31
C TRP A 172 -8.20 9.27 -2.77
N ALA A 173 -8.42 10.49 -2.29
CA ALA A 173 -7.37 11.28 -1.65
C ALA A 173 -7.92 12.01 -0.42
N ILE A 174 -7.06 12.24 0.56
CA ILE A 174 -7.38 13.05 1.74
C ILE A 174 -6.50 14.29 1.67
N LYS A 175 -7.09 15.47 1.91
CA LYS A 175 -6.36 16.72 2.08
C LYS A 175 -5.90 16.94 3.53
N ASN A 176 -5.03 17.92 3.75
CA ASN A 176 -4.53 18.27 5.09
C ASN A 176 -5.61 18.73 6.05
N ASP A 177 -6.71 19.27 5.54
CA ASP A 177 -7.90 19.66 6.30
C ASP A 177 -8.80 18.48 6.69
N GLY A 178 -8.43 17.25 6.31
CA GLY A 178 -9.16 16.02 6.60
C GLY A 178 -10.37 15.76 5.68
N THR A 179 -10.55 16.51 4.59
CA THR A 179 -11.58 16.25 3.60
C THR A 179 -11.21 15.04 2.73
N LEU A 180 -12.21 14.24 2.35
CA LEU A 180 -12.07 13.09 1.45
C LEU A 180 -12.50 13.50 0.03
N TRP A 181 -11.74 13.05 -0.97
CA TRP A 181 -11.96 13.32 -2.38
C TRP A 181 -11.91 12.03 -3.18
N SER A 182 -12.70 11.92 -4.23
CA SER A 182 -12.72 10.79 -5.16
C SER A 182 -12.65 11.23 -6.60
N LEU A 183 -12.12 10.35 -7.47
CA LEU A 183 -11.96 10.59 -8.91
C LEU A 183 -11.91 9.25 -9.66
N GLY A 184 -12.20 9.26 -10.94
CA GLY A 184 -12.07 8.11 -11.82
C GLY A 184 -13.38 7.66 -12.45
N GLY A 185 -13.26 6.60 -13.25
CA GLY A 185 -14.33 5.86 -13.90
C GLY A 185 -14.80 4.66 -13.10
N PHE A 186 -15.63 3.82 -13.74
CA PHE A 186 -16.15 2.58 -13.15
C PHE A 186 -16.90 2.76 -11.82
N ASN A 187 -17.76 3.79 -11.77
CA ASN A 187 -18.58 4.11 -10.60
C ASN A 187 -19.96 3.41 -10.62
N ASN A 188 -20.12 2.29 -11.32
CA ASN A 188 -21.42 1.64 -11.53
C ASN A 188 -22.05 1.10 -10.23
N GLN A 189 -21.25 0.92 -9.18
CA GLN A 189 -21.67 0.42 -7.88
C GLN A 189 -21.41 1.45 -6.75
N GLY A 190 -21.21 2.73 -7.12
CA GLY A 190 -21.00 3.80 -6.15
C GLY A 190 -19.59 3.87 -5.56
N GLN A 191 -18.58 3.35 -6.27
CA GLN A 191 -17.19 3.31 -5.79
C GLN A 191 -16.62 4.69 -5.45
N LEU A 192 -17.12 5.76 -6.06
CA LEU A 192 -16.68 7.13 -5.78
C LEU A 192 -17.32 7.77 -4.53
N ALA A 193 -18.27 7.09 -3.87
CA ALA A 193 -18.93 7.58 -2.65
C ALA A 193 -19.69 8.92 -2.81
N GLN A 194 -20.09 9.30 -4.02
CA GLN A 194 -20.73 10.58 -4.32
C GLN A 194 -22.27 10.56 -4.21
N GLY A 195 -22.87 9.43 -3.80
CA GLY A 195 -24.31 9.22 -3.76
C GLY A 195 -24.93 8.88 -5.12
N ASP A 196 -24.11 8.76 -6.15
CA ASP A 196 -24.52 8.43 -7.53
C ASP A 196 -23.57 7.39 -8.16
N THR A 197 -23.79 7.10 -9.45
CA THR A 197 -22.96 6.21 -10.25
C THR A 197 -22.29 6.93 -11.43
N THR A 198 -22.11 8.25 -11.35
CA THR A 198 -21.51 9.07 -12.42
C THR A 198 -19.97 9.05 -12.28
N PHE A 199 -19.28 9.01 -13.42
CA PHE A 199 -17.82 9.09 -13.48
C PHE A 199 -17.31 10.51 -13.18
N ARG A 200 -16.11 10.61 -12.65
CA ARG A 200 -15.46 11.88 -12.29
C ARG A 200 -14.02 11.90 -12.82
N SER A 201 -13.77 12.61 -13.94
CA SER A 201 -12.43 12.77 -14.52
C SER A 201 -11.55 13.79 -13.79
N SER A 202 -12.09 14.45 -12.76
CA SER A 202 -11.38 15.37 -11.87
C SER A 202 -11.75 15.07 -10.41
N PRO A 203 -10.89 15.39 -9.43
CA PRO A 203 -11.20 15.17 -8.02
C PRO A 203 -12.47 15.91 -7.59
N VAL A 204 -13.41 15.22 -6.93
CA VAL A 204 -14.63 15.76 -6.34
C VAL A 204 -14.68 15.39 -4.86
N GLN A 205 -15.03 16.36 -4.00
CA GLN A 205 -15.12 16.12 -2.56
C GLN A 205 -16.28 15.19 -2.21
N VAL A 206 -16.03 14.24 -1.32
CA VAL A 206 -17.02 13.31 -0.77
C VAL A 206 -17.67 13.93 0.46
N GLY A 207 -18.92 14.38 0.31
CA GLY A 207 -19.63 15.02 1.42
C GLY A 207 -18.91 16.25 1.98
N SER A 208 -19.18 16.60 3.26
CA SER A 208 -18.67 17.81 3.91
C SER A 208 -17.80 17.53 5.15
N LEU A 209 -17.53 16.26 5.46
CA LEU A 209 -16.77 15.88 6.66
C LEU A 209 -15.27 16.16 6.50
N THR A 210 -14.62 16.57 7.59
CA THR A 210 -13.20 16.99 7.64
C THR A 210 -12.37 16.16 8.62
N ASN A 211 -12.80 14.96 8.94
CA ASN A 211 -12.15 14.10 9.94
C ASN A 211 -11.68 12.74 9.37
N TRP A 212 -11.49 12.66 8.06
CA TRP A 212 -10.94 11.47 7.43
C TRP A 212 -9.42 11.38 7.66
N ARG A 213 -8.94 10.19 8.07
CA ARG A 213 -7.54 9.98 8.46
C ARG A 213 -6.79 8.98 7.58
N HIS A 214 -7.43 7.87 7.23
CA HIS A 214 -6.81 6.78 6.48
C HIS A 214 -7.79 6.26 5.43
N ILE A 215 -7.31 5.92 4.23
CA ILE A 215 -8.11 5.41 3.12
C ILE A 215 -7.49 4.15 2.54
N SER A 216 -8.33 3.26 2.06
CA SER A 216 -8.02 2.12 1.21
C SER A 216 -9.18 1.91 0.23
N GLU A 217 -9.16 0.88 -0.57
CA GLU A 217 -10.22 0.63 -1.58
C GLU A 217 -11.61 0.59 -0.94
N GLY A 218 -12.49 1.55 -1.29
CA GLY A 218 -13.87 1.61 -0.80
C GLY A 218 -14.04 1.73 0.72
N MET A 219 -12.98 2.09 1.45
CA MET A 219 -13.01 2.22 2.91
C MET A 219 -12.19 3.39 3.43
N ALA A 220 -12.60 3.94 4.57
CA ALA A 220 -11.82 4.93 5.30
C ALA A 220 -11.99 4.83 6.82
N ILE A 221 -10.97 5.26 7.56
CA ILE A 221 -11.02 5.45 9.01
C ILE A 221 -11.02 6.94 9.31
N LYS A 222 -11.91 7.37 10.21
CA LYS A 222 -11.95 8.73 10.74
C LYS A 222 -10.99 8.91 11.92
N THR A 223 -10.75 10.15 12.32
CA THR A 223 -9.89 10.51 13.46
C THR A 223 -10.41 9.97 14.80
N ASP A 224 -11.72 9.74 14.90
CA ASP A 224 -12.37 9.10 16.05
C ASP A 224 -12.21 7.56 16.08
N GLY A 225 -11.51 6.99 15.10
CA GLY A 225 -11.29 5.56 15.01
C GLY A 225 -12.45 4.75 14.42
N THR A 226 -13.53 5.38 13.96
CA THR A 226 -14.64 4.70 13.28
C THR A 226 -14.23 4.28 11.86
N LEU A 227 -14.72 3.11 11.40
CA LEU A 227 -14.52 2.57 10.06
C LEU A 227 -15.76 2.82 9.21
N TRP A 228 -15.56 3.23 7.95
CA TRP A 228 -16.60 3.53 6.97
C TRP A 228 -16.31 2.82 5.66
N ALA A 229 -17.34 2.37 4.95
CA ALA A 229 -17.23 1.63 3.71
C ALA A 229 -18.27 2.06 2.68
N TRP A 230 -17.95 1.90 1.37
CA TRP A 230 -18.80 2.24 0.24
C TRP A 230 -18.35 1.48 -1.03
N GLY A 231 -19.16 1.52 -2.09
CA GLY A 231 -18.89 0.87 -3.37
C GLY A 231 -19.53 -0.51 -3.46
N ALA A 232 -18.91 -1.38 -4.25
CA ALA A 232 -19.33 -2.76 -4.51
C ALA A 232 -19.37 -3.60 -3.23
N ASN A 233 -20.39 -4.49 -3.12
CA ASN A 233 -20.56 -5.34 -1.93
C ASN A 233 -21.00 -6.78 -2.23
N SER A 234 -20.91 -7.24 -3.46
CA SER A 234 -21.42 -8.57 -3.86
C SER A 234 -20.79 -9.76 -3.09
N GLN A 235 -19.62 -9.56 -2.48
CA GLN A 235 -18.90 -10.55 -1.67
C GLN A 235 -18.92 -10.22 -0.17
N GLY A 236 -19.67 -9.20 0.26
CA GLY A 236 -19.68 -8.71 1.63
C GLY A 236 -18.47 -7.84 2.03
N GLN A 237 -17.73 -7.33 1.03
CA GLN A 237 -16.49 -6.57 1.26
C GLN A 237 -16.69 -5.24 1.97
N LEU A 238 -17.91 -4.71 2.10
CA LEU A 238 -18.16 -3.52 2.91
C LEU A 238 -18.24 -3.81 4.41
N GLY A 239 -18.38 -5.10 4.81
CA GLY A 239 -18.43 -5.48 6.22
C GLY A 239 -19.70 -5.07 6.97
N LEU A 240 -20.80 -4.78 6.24
CA LEU A 240 -22.04 -4.23 6.79
C LEU A 240 -23.07 -5.30 7.21
N GLY A 241 -22.73 -6.60 7.06
CA GLY A 241 -23.60 -7.73 7.37
C GLY A 241 -24.51 -8.16 6.21
N ASP A 242 -24.41 -7.47 5.07
CA ASP A 242 -25.17 -7.76 3.85
C ASP A 242 -24.26 -7.79 2.59
N THR A 243 -24.88 -7.85 1.40
CA THR A 243 -24.18 -7.84 0.11
C THR A 243 -24.71 -6.73 -0.82
N VAL A 244 -25.28 -5.66 -0.26
CA VAL A 244 -25.85 -4.54 -1.00
C VAL A 244 -24.79 -3.45 -1.21
N ASP A 245 -24.62 -2.98 -2.45
CA ASP A 245 -23.73 -1.87 -2.80
C ASP A 245 -24.12 -0.56 -2.10
N ARG A 246 -23.15 0.30 -1.84
CA ARG A 246 -23.36 1.61 -1.20
C ARG A 246 -22.71 2.72 -2.02
N SER A 247 -23.51 3.67 -2.51
CA SER A 247 -22.99 4.85 -3.24
C SER A 247 -22.54 6.01 -2.34
N SER A 248 -22.68 5.87 -1.03
CA SER A 248 -22.24 6.84 -0.03
C SER A 248 -21.59 6.11 1.14
N PRO A 249 -20.67 6.76 1.89
CA PRO A 249 -20.03 6.15 3.06
C PRO A 249 -21.03 5.72 4.12
N VAL A 250 -20.95 4.45 4.56
CA VAL A 250 -21.74 3.87 5.65
C VAL A 250 -20.79 3.36 6.74
N GLN A 251 -21.10 3.62 8.01
CA GLN A 251 -20.26 3.17 9.12
C GLN A 251 -20.33 1.65 9.30
N VAL A 252 -19.18 1.00 9.47
CA VAL A 252 -19.03 -0.42 9.73
C VAL A 252 -19.10 -0.68 11.23
N GLY A 253 -20.25 -1.17 11.69
CA GLY A 253 -20.50 -1.40 13.12
C GLY A 253 -20.35 -0.15 13.97
N THR A 254 -20.07 -0.29 15.27
CA THR A 254 -20.04 0.80 16.27
C THR A 254 -18.66 1.00 16.90
N LEU A 255 -17.65 0.22 16.49
CA LEU A 255 -16.33 0.27 17.09
C LEU A 255 -15.55 1.54 16.68
N THR A 256 -14.76 2.06 17.62
CA THR A 256 -13.96 3.30 17.46
C THR A 256 -12.46 3.07 17.65
N ASN A 257 -12.00 1.83 17.48
CA ASN A 257 -10.61 1.45 17.73
C ASN A 257 -9.91 0.90 16.46
N TRP A 258 -10.40 1.22 15.27
CA TRP A 258 -9.74 0.86 14.04
C TRP A 258 -8.50 1.74 13.81
N LYS A 259 -7.35 1.09 13.54
CA LYS A 259 -6.04 1.73 13.39
C LYS A 259 -5.58 1.81 11.94
N ASN A 260 -5.56 0.68 11.25
CA ASN A 260 -5.12 0.53 9.87
C ASN A 260 -6.12 -0.33 9.09
N ILE A 261 -6.23 -0.05 7.79
CA ILE A 261 -7.02 -0.84 6.83
C ILE A 261 -6.18 -1.11 5.59
N SER A 262 -6.44 -2.23 4.96
CA SER A 262 -5.97 -2.57 3.62
C SER A 262 -7.08 -3.32 2.91
N ALA A 263 -7.34 -2.96 1.67
CA ALA A 263 -8.30 -3.63 0.82
C ALA A 263 -7.77 -3.69 -0.61
N TYR A 264 -8.11 -4.76 -1.30
CA TYR A 264 -7.86 -4.90 -2.73
C TYR A 264 -8.95 -5.81 -3.34
N GLY A 265 -9.63 -5.31 -4.39
CA GLY A 265 -10.74 -5.99 -5.02
C GLY A 265 -11.90 -6.23 -4.05
N SER A 266 -12.14 -7.46 -3.68
CA SER A 266 -13.23 -7.82 -2.76
C SER A 266 -12.76 -8.34 -1.40
N THR A 267 -11.48 -8.19 -1.07
CA THR A 267 -10.88 -8.66 0.20
C THR A 267 -10.50 -7.48 1.05
N CYS A 268 -10.89 -7.51 2.32
CA CYS A 268 -10.66 -6.42 3.26
C CYS A 268 -10.04 -6.94 4.55
N GLN A 269 -9.06 -6.21 5.06
CA GLN A 269 -8.46 -6.46 6.37
C GLN A 269 -8.20 -5.17 7.13
N ALA A 270 -8.29 -5.25 8.46
CA ALA A 270 -8.04 -4.11 9.33
C ALA A 270 -7.33 -4.55 10.62
N ILE A 271 -6.48 -3.67 11.12
CA ILE A 271 -5.81 -3.84 12.42
C ILE A 271 -6.42 -2.83 13.39
N LYS A 272 -6.80 -3.30 14.58
CA LYS A 272 -7.26 -2.45 15.68
C LYS A 272 -6.08 -1.89 16.50
N THR A 273 -6.37 -0.94 17.37
CA THR A 273 -5.38 -0.32 18.26
C THR A 273 -4.76 -1.30 19.27
N ASP A 274 -5.48 -2.38 19.59
CA ASP A 274 -5.02 -3.49 20.42
C ASP A 274 -4.10 -4.49 19.67
N GLY A 275 -3.86 -4.25 18.37
CA GLY A 275 -3.01 -5.10 17.52
C GLY A 275 -3.70 -6.35 16.99
N THR A 276 -5.01 -6.53 17.20
CA THR A 276 -5.77 -7.64 16.60
C THR A 276 -6.01 -7.39 15.10
N LEU A 277 -5.95 -8.47 14.30
CA LEU A 277 -6.23 -8.45 12.86
C LEU A 277 -7.63 -8.96 12.59
N TRP A 278 -8.37 -8.29 11.71
CA TRP A 278 -9.74 -8.59 11.33
C TRP A 278 -9.85 -8.66 9.81
N ALA A 279 -10.70 -9.57 9.28
CA ALA A 279 -10.86 -9.82 7.85
C ALA A 279 -12.32 -10.02 7.47
N TRP A 280 -12.69 -9.60 6.25
CA TRP A 280 -14.02 -9.83 5.66
C TRP A 280 -13.97 -9.66 4.13
N GLY A 281 -15.09 -9.98 3.45
CA GLY A 281 -15.19 -10.01 2.00
C GLY A 281 -14.98 -11.40 1.42
N ALA A 282 -14.42 -11.45 0.21
CA ALA A 282 -14.18 -12.68 -0.55
C ALA A 282 -13.13 -13.58 0.13
N ASN A 283 -13.34 -14.91 0.09
CA ASN A 283 -12.47 -15.90 0.73
C ASN A 283 -12.29 -17.19 -0.07
N SER A 284 -12.57 -17.22 -1.35
CA SER A 284 -12.54 -18.46 -2.17
C SER A 284 -11.18 -19.15 -2.19
N GLN A 285 -10.08 -18.41 -1.92
CA GLN A 285 -8.71 -18.92 -1.87
C GLN A 285 -8.12 -18.95 -0.45
N GLY A 286 -8.94 -18.65 0.59
CA GLY A 286 -8.47 -18.58 1.97
C GLY A 286 -7.81 -17.25 2.35
N GLN A 287 -7.97 -16.21 1.51
CA GLN A 287 -7.30 -14.91 1.67
C GLN A 287 -7.72 -14.13 2.92
N LEU A 288 -8.80 -14.52 3.61
CA LEU A 288 -9.17 -13.95 4.91
C LEU A 288 -8.33 -14.50 6.07
N GLY A 289 -7.67 -15.67 5.90
CA GLY A 289 -6.84 -16.28 6.94
C GLY A 289 -7.61 -16.91 8.11
N LEU A 290 -8.88 -17.25 7.91
CA LEU A 290 -9.80 -17.73 8.95
C LEU A 290 -9.82 -19.25 9.12
N GLY A 291 -8.97 -19.99 8.37
CA GLY A 291 -8.92 -21.46 8.39
C GLY A 291 -9.92 -22.13 7.45
N ASP A 292 -10.73 -21.36 6.74
CA ASP A 292 -11.72 -21.84 5.78
C ASP A 292 -11.68 -21.01 4.46
N ARG A 293 -12.67 -21.24 3.57
CA ARG A 293 -12.83 -20.53 2.29
C ARG A 293 -14.21 -19.90 2.13
N THR A 294 -14.85 -19.55 3.24
CA THR A 294 -16.19 -18.95 3.26
C THR A 294 -16.07 -17.42 3.30
N ASN A 295 -16.79 -16.73 2.42
CA ASN A 295 -16.88 -15.27 2.44
C ASN A 295 -17.48 -14.77 3.76
N ARG A 296 -17.11 -13.56 4.15
CA ARG A 296 -17.63 -12.90 5.36
C ARG A 296 -18.20 -11.53 5.02
N SER A 297 -19.45 -11.29 5.34
CA SER A 297 -20.09 -9.97 5.17
C SER A 297 -19.95 -9.05 6.38
N SER A 298 -19.27 -9.50 7.44
CA SER A 298 -18.94 -8.71 8.64
C SER A 298 -17.50 -8.99 9.07
N PRO A 299 -16.81 -8.04 9.72
CA PRO A 299 -15.46 -8.25 10.24
C PRO A 299 -15.38 -9.45 11.20
N VAL A 300 -14.45 -10.39 10.93
CA VAL A 300 -14.12 -11.55 11.78
C VAL A 300 -12.65 -11.48 12.17
N GLN A 301 -12.33 -11.76 13.44
CA GLN A 301 -10.94 -11.73 13.91
C GLN A 301 -10.13 -12.91 13.33
N VAL A 302 -8.92 -12.62 12.86
CA VAL A 302 -7.97 -13.62 12.35
C VAL A 302 -7.17 -14.19 13.52
N GLY A 303 -7.52 -15.41 13.95
CA GLY A 303 -6.89 -16.05 15.09
C GLY A 303 -7.06 -15.27 16.40
N THR A 304 -6.15 -15.47 17.35
CA THR A 304 -6.21 -14.84 18.69
C THR A 304 -5.05 -13.87 18.98
N LEU A 305 -4.15 -13.66 18.01
CA LEU A 305 -2.97 -12.83 18.20
C LEU A 305 -3.32 -11.33 18.18
N SER A 306 -2.61 -10.55 18.96
CA SER A 306 -2.78 -9.10 19.12
C SER A 306 -1.46 -8.32 18.87
N ASN A 307 -0.59 -8.82 18.02
CA ASN A 307 0.71 -8.23 17.73
C ASN A 307 0.91 -7.88 16.23
N TRP A 308 -0.17 -7.74 15.48
CA TRP A 308 -0.11 -7.35 14.08
C TRP A 308 0.18 -5.86 13.94
N LYS A 309 1.16 -5.52 13.07
CA LYS A 309 1.67 -4.17 12.85
C LYS A 309 1.20 -3.57 11.53
N GLN A 310 1.26 -4.35 10.45
CA GLN A 310 0.92 -3.94 9.10
C GLN A 310 0.28 -5.11 8.35
N VAL A 311 -0.62 -4.78 7.43
CA VAL A 311 -1.19 -5.71 6.46
C VAL A 311 -1.10 -5.10 5.06
N GLY A 312 -0.76 -5.93 4.07
CA GLY A 312 -0.79 -5.65 2.64
C GLY A 312 -1.57 -6.74 1.93
N ILE A 313 -2.44 -6.36 1.00
CA ILE A 313 -3.31 -7.28 0.27
C ILE A 313 -2.94 -7.22 -1.20
N GLY A 314 -2.88 -8.40 -1.84
CA GLY A 314 -2.88 -8.54 -3.29
C GLY A 314 -4.17 -9.20 -3.77
N VAL A 315 -4.24 -9.54 -5.06
CA VAL A 315 -5.40 -10.26 -5.59
C VAL A 315 -5.44 -11.67 -4.98
N GLN A 316 -6.44 -11.91 -4.12
CA GLN A 316 -6.69 -13.19 -3.47
C GLN A 316 -5.59 -13.71 -2.53
N PHE A 317 -4.69 -12.84 -2.06
CA PHE A 317 -3.71 -13.17 -1.04
C PHE A 317 -3.47 -12.00 -0.08
N THR A 318 -2.95 -12.32 1.08
CA THR A 318 -2.64 -11.37 2.14
C THR A 318 -1.26 -11.61 2.70
N MET A 319 -0.59 -10.52 2.99
CA MET A 319 0.70 -10.46 3.67
C MET A 319 0.55 -9.60 4.93
N ALA A 320 1.17 -9.99 6.03
CA ALA A 320 1.14 -9.18 7.24
C ALA A 320 2.45 -9.26 8.03
N ILE A 321 2.81 -8.14 8.65
CA ILE A 321 4.01 -8.03 9.50
C ILE A 321 3.55 -7.89 10.95
N LYS A 322 4.20 -8.65 11.85
CA LYS A 322 4.01 -8.54 13.28
C LYS A 322 4.96 -7.52 13.92
N ASN A 323 4.72 -7.16 15.19
CA ASN A 323 5.57 -6.23 15.94
C ASN A 323 7.00 -6.75 16.15
N ASP A 324 7.18 -8.08 16.14
CA ASP A 324 8.49 -8.75 16.20
C ASP A 324 9.23 -8.74 14.86
N GLY A 325 8.68 -8.08 13.84
CA GLY A 325 9.26 -7.97 12.50
C GLY A 325 9.14 -9.22 11.64
N THR A 326 8.44 -10.27 12.07
CA THR A 326 8.16 -11.47 11.24
C THR A 326 7.11 -11.16 10.16
N LEU A 327 7.27 -11.75 8.96
CA LEU A 327 6.34 -11.65 7.85
C LEU A 327 5.51 -12.92 7.74
N TRP A 328 4.23 -12.79 7.46
CA TRP A 328 3.26 -13.87 7.34
C TRP A 328 2.46 -13.73 6.04
N ALA A 329 2.07 -14.85 5.42
CA ALA A 329 1.31 -14.90 4.17
C ALA A 329 0.21 -15.94 4.20
N TRP A 330 -0.88 -15.69 3.47
CA TRP A 330 -1.98 -16.64 3.26
C TRP A 330 -2.84 -16.24 2.05
N GLY A 331 -3.80 -17.10 1.68
CA GLY A 331 -4.49 -17.01 0.39
C GLY A 331 -3.70 -17.72 -0.69
N GLY A 332 -3.52 -17.10 -1.85
CA GLY A 332 -2.61 -17.55 -2.90
C GLY A 332 -3.09 -17.37 -4.34
N GLY A 333 -4.40 -17.17 -4.58
CA GLY A 333 -4.95 -16.93 -5.89
C GLY A 333 -5.38 -18.18 -6.66
N PHE A 334 -6.06 -17.99 -7.79
CA PHE A 334 -6.39 -19.08 -8.73
C PHE A 334 -5.14 -19.65 -9.38
N ILE A 335 -4.16 -18.79 -9.66
CA ILE A 335 -2.82 -19.15 -10.09
C ILE A 335 -1.87 -18.64 -9.02
N ASN A 336 -1.21 -19.55 -8.32
CA ASN A 336 -0.21 -19.20 -7.32
C ASN A 336 1.18 -19.39 -7.92
N ASN A 337 1.79 -18.30 -8.38
CA ASN A 337 3.13 -18.25 -8.94
C ASN A 337 4.20 -17.99 -7.86
N GLY A 338 3.86 -18.32 -6.60
CA GLY A 338 4.77 -18.12 -5.47
C GLY A 338 4.61 -16.78 -4.77
N GLN A 339 3.53 -16.01 -5.02
CA GLN A 339 3.29 -14.67 -4.43
C GLN A 339 3.22 -14.68 -2.89
N LEU A 340 3.08 -15.84 -2.24
CA LEU A 340 3.15 -15.98 -0.79
C LEU A 340 4.59 -15.99 -0.24
N GLY A 341 5.59 -16.27 -1.09
CA GLY A 341 7.00 -16.33 -0.65
C GLY A 341 7.37 -17.54 0.22
N LEU A 342 6.56 -18.59 0.20
CA LEU A 342 6.70 -19.77 1.09
C LEU A 342 7.53 -20.91 0.48
N GLY A 343 8.21 -20.67 -0.65
CA GLY A 343 9.02 -21.68 -1.35
C GLY A 343 8.20 -22.70 -2.15
N ASN A 344 6.89 -22.46 -2.29
CA ASN A 344 5.97 -23.33 -3.03
C ASN A 344 4.83 -22.53 -3.64
N THR A 345 3.89 -23.21 -4.31
CA THR A 345 2.72 -22.63 -4.96
C THR A 345 1.40 -23.11 -4.34
N VAL A 346 1.41 -23.46 -3.06
CA VAL A 346 0.23 -23.93 -2.31
C VAL A 346 -0.54 -22.75 -1.72
N ASN A 347 -1.88 -22.81 -1.79
CA ASN A 347 -2.76 -21.83 -1.15
C ASN A 347 -3.00 -22.19 0.32
N TYR A 348 -2.96 -21.22 1.22
CA TYR A 348 -3.15 -21.40 2.65
C TYR A 348 -4.35 -20.59 3.15
N SER A 349 -5.24 -21.22 3.91
CA SER A 349 -6.40 -20.54 4.51
C SER A 349 -6.13 -19.98 5.91
N SER A 350 -4.90 -20.13 6.43
CA SER A 350 -4.44 -19.58 7.70
C SER A 350 -3.08 -18.94 7.53
N PRO A 351 -2.71 -17.95 8.34
CA PRO A 351 -1.39 -17.32 8.29
C PRO A 351 -0.23 -18.31 8.43
N VAL A 352 0.75 -18.26 7.50
CA VAL A 352 2.00 -19.03 7.51
C VAL A 352 3.18 -18.06 7.48
N GLN A 353 4.20 -18.29 8.30
CA GLN A 353 5.37 -17.41 8.36
C GLN A 353 6.25 -17.56 7.10
N VAL A 354 6.69 -16.43 6.55
CA VAL A 354 7.59 -16.35 5.39
C VAL A 354 9.03 -16.33 5.88
N GLY A 355 9.74 -17.44 5.69
CA GLY A 355 11.13 -17.56 6.12
C GLY A 355 11.36 -17.33 7.61
N SER A 356 12.59 -16.96 7.99
CA SER A 356 13.00 -16.76 9.39
C SER A 356 13.41 -15.32 9.73
N LEU A 357 13.36 -14.39 8.78
CA LEU A 357 13.73 -12.99 9.03
C LEU A 357 12.74 -12.31 9.99
N THR A 358 13.27 -11.45 10.87
CA THR A 358 12.52 -10.72 11.89
C THR A 358 12.71 -9.20 11.77
N ASN A 359 13.10 -8.72 10.59
CA ASN A 359 13.39 -7.31 10.32
C ASN A 359 12.57 -6.72 9.18
N TRP A 360 11.42 -7.30 8.86
CA TRP A 360 10.50 -6.78 7.86
C TRP A 360 9.87 -5.47 8.33
N LYS A 361 9.92 -4.45 7.45
CA LYS A 361 9.46 -3.08 7.72
C LYS A 361 8.16 -2.75 7.02
N GLN A 362 8.05 -3.13 5.74
CA GLN A 362 6.90 -2.83 4.88
C GLN A 362 6.67 -3.99 3.92
N VAL A 363 5.40 -4.24 3.60
CA VAL A 363 4.98 -5.18 2.56
C VAL A 363 3.87 -4.55 1.71
N ALA A 364 3.88 -4.84 0.40
CA ALA A 364 2.84 -4.47 -0.55
C ALA A 364 2.55 -5.67 -1.46
N GLY A 365 1.28 -6.04 -1.57
CA GLY A 365 0.79 -7.03 -2.53
C GLY A 365 0.30 -6.34 -3.80
N GLY A 366 0.67 -6.90 -4.95
CA GLY A 366 0.15 -6.54 -6.27
C GLY A 366 -0.89 -7.55 -6.76
N ASP A 367 -1.02 -7.68 -8.08
CA ASP A 367 -1.93 -8.68 -8.67
C ASP A 367 -1.47 -10.10 -8.32
N SER A 368 -0.24 -10.45 -8.65
CA SER A 368 0.33 -11.79 -8.47
C SER A 368 1.78 -11.76 -7.98
N HIS A 369 2.25 -10.62 -7.46
CA HIS A 369 3.59 -10.47 -6.90
C HIS A 369 3.58 -9.66 -5.60
N THR A 370 4.65 -9.78 -4.85
CA THR A 370 4.84 -9.10 -3.57
C THR A 370 6.15 -8.33 -3.56
N LEU A 371 6.12 -7.14 -2.98
CA LEU A 371 7.28 -6.33 -2.63
C LEU A 371 7.38 -6.18 -1.13
N ALA A 372 8.58 -6.25 -0.58
CA ALA A 372 8.79 -5.99 0.84
C ALA A 372 10.14 -5.29 1.10
N ILE A 373 10.17 -4.47 2.13
CA ILE A 373 11.36 -3.77 2.60
C ILE A 373 11.78 -4.35 3.94
N THR A 374 13.09 -4.61 4.09
CA THR A 374 13.71 -4.99 5.38
C THR A 374 14.66 -3.91 5.84
N TYR A 375 14.95 -3.90 7.16
CA TYR A 375 16.19 -3.30 7.65
C TYR A 375 17.34 -4.26 7.37
N ARG A 376 18.49 -3.74 6.93
CA ARG A 376 19.73 -4.49 6.92
C ARG A 376 20.63 -3.92 8.01
N GLU A 377 20.96 -4.76 9.00
CA GLU A 377 22.14 -4.51 9.83
C GLU A 377 23.36 -4.79 8.95
N ILE A 378 24.24 -3.80 8.82
CA ILE A 378 25.52 -3.92 8.09
C ILE A 378 26.58 -4.39 9.05
#